data_02a99d65eb2952227133e804be185780
#
_entry.id   02a99d65eb2952227133e804be185780
#
_cell.length_a   1.000
_cell.length_b   1.000
_cell.length_c   1.000
_cell.angle_alpha   90.00
_cell.angle_beta   90.00
_cell.angle_gamma   90.00
#
_symmetry.space_group_name_H-M   'P 1'
#
loop_
_entity.id
_entity.type
_entity.pdbx_description
1 polymer ?
#
loop_
_entity_poly.entity_id
_entity_poly.type
_entity_poly.pdbx_seq_one_letter_code
_entity_poly.pdbx_strand_id
1 'polypeptide(L)'
;IVRSEPDARVLILNIELCTLHFQETGDLEQMLSFLIFADGCAAALVTGEADGVALDGFRTLLIPETRDLITWTIRESGFDMVLSGGVPNAIQTGLHAHAADIVGGAPARAIDLWAVHPGGRTVLDAVERAFGLDEEALAASRAVLRDYGNMSSATVMFVLDELLRAGARGAKGCAMSFGPGLSAEIMAFRSA
;
A
#
# COMPACT_ATOMS: atom_id res chain seq x y z
N ILE A 1 -6.18 -14.04 -15.64
CA ILE A 1 -6.83 -15.37 -15.58
C ILE A 1 -8.34 -15.17 -15.57
N VAL A 2 -8.97 -14.63 -14.52
CA VAL A 2 -10.45 -14.54 -14.38
C VAL A 2 -11.14 -13.83 -15.57
N ARG A 3 -10.50 -12.82 -16.21
CA ARG A 3 -11.08 -12.16 -17.39
C ARG A 3 -11.12 -13.07 -18.63
N SER A 4 -10.17 -13.99 -18.78
CA SER A 4 -10.12 -14.95 -19.89
C SER A 4 -10.85 -16.26 -19.57
N GLU A 5 -10.98 -16.57 -18.29
CA GLU A 5 -11.59 -17.78 -17.77
C GLU A 5 -12.58 -17.40 -16.65
N PRO A 6 -13.84 -17.04 -16.99
CA PRO A 6 -14.79 -16.47 -16.01
C PRO A 6 -15.12 -17.39 -14.82
N ASP A 7 -15.00 -18.71 -15.01
CA ASP A 7 -15.22 -19.70 -13.95
C ASP A 7 -14.00 -19.94 -13.06
N ALA A 8 -12.85 -19.31 -13.40
CA ALA A 8 -11.63 -19.47 -12.62
C ALA A 8 -11.77 -18.82 -11.23
N ARG A 9 -11.21 -19.49 -10.24
CA ARG A 9 -11.06 -18.99 -8.88
C ARG A 9 -9.57 -18.88 -8.55
N VAL A 10 -9.08 -17.67 -8.33
CA VAL A 10 -7.67 -17.41 -8.10
C VAL A 10 -7.47 -16.98 -6.66
N LEU A 11 -6.77 -17.80 -5.87
CA LEU A 11 -6.38 -17.47 -4.51
C LEU A 11 -5.03 -16.71 -4.54
N ILE A 12 -5.02 -15.51 -3.98
CA ILE A 12 -3.83 -14.71 -3.73
C ILE A 12 -3.48 -14.87 -2.25
N LEU A 13 -2.24 -15.24 -1.96
CA LEU A 13 -1.71 -15.35 -0.60
C LEU A 13 -0.54 -14.37 -0.45
N ASN A 14 -0.63 -13.51 0.55
CA ASN A 14 0.44 -12.62 0.99
C ASN A 14 0.91 -13.09 2.36
N ILE A 15 2.12 -13.63 2.43
CA ILE A 15 2.72 -14.12 3.68
C ILE A 15 4.05 -13.39 3.85
N GLU A 16 4.15 -12.66 4.94
CA GLU A 16 5.31 -11.84 5.26
C GLU A 16 5.81 -12.17 6.67
N LEU A 17 7.06 -12.55 6.75
CA LEU A 17 7.75 -12.86 7.99
C LEU A 17 8.87 -11.84 8.22
N CYS A 18 8.47 -10.58 8.38
CA CYS A 18 9.38 -9.44 8.49
C CYS A 18 10.33 -9.58 9.68
N THR A 19 9.90 -10.23 10.76
CA THR A 19 10.73 -10.43 11.96
C THR A 19 11.94 -11.33 11.70
N LEU A 20 11.93 -12.16 10.64
CA LEU A 20 13.11 -12.95 10.24
C LEU A 20 14.26 -12.10 9.69
N HIS A 21 13.99 -10.86 9.34
CA HIS A 21 15.00 -9.92 8.82
C HIS A 21 15.64 -9.07 9.91
N PHE A 22 15.24 -9.24 11.17
CA PHE A 22 15.83 -8.50 12.27
C PHE A 22 17.28 -8.92 12.47
N GLN A 23 18.15 -7.92 12.49
CA GLN A 23 19.57 -8.08 12.73
C GLN A 23 20.01 -7.15 13.84
N GLU A 24 21.00 -7.59 14.63
CA GLU A 24 21.65 -6.70 15.59
C GLU A 24 22.42 -5.61 14.84
N THR A 25 22.09 -4.36 15.12
CA THR A 25 22.68 -3.21 14.45
C THR A 25 22.87 -2.05 15.42
N GLY A 26 23.94 -1.26 15.22
CA GLY A 26 24.15 0.02 15.88
C GLY A 26 23.60 1.20 15.08
N ASP A 27 23.06 0.99 13.89
CA ASP A 27 22.50 2.02 13.03
C ASP A 27 21.08 2.40 13.49
N LEU A 28 20.90 3.67 13.88
CA LEU A 28 19.62 4.16 14.40
C LEU A 28 18.51 4.13 13.34
N GLU A 29 18.83 4.46 12.09
CA GLU A 29 17.84 4.48 11.00
C GLU A 29 17.33 3.06 10.71
N GLN A 30 18.22 2.08 10.71
CA GLN A 30 17.87 0.67 10.56
C GLN A 30 17.06 0.15 11.76
N MET A 31 17.43 0.52 12.99
CA MET A 31 16.66 0.15 14.18
C MET A 31 15.24 0.72 14.12
N LEU A 32 15.09 2.00 13.76
CA LEU A 32 13.77 2.63 13.63
C LEU A 32 12.92 1.98 12.52
N SER A 33 13.55 1.55 11.44
CA SER A 33 12.87 0.79 10.40
C SER A 33 12.34 -0.55 10.92
N PHE A 34 13.13 -1.29 11.69
CA PHE A 34 12.71 -2.56 12.27
C PHE A 34 11.52 -2.44 13.23
N LEU A 35 11.40 -1.31 13.94
CA LEU A 35 10.32 -1.10 14.92
C LEU A 35 8.92 -0.96 14.30
N ILE A 36 8.81 -0.67 13.01
CA ILE A 36 7.52 -0.53 12.32
C ILE A 36 7.06 -1.81 11.64
N PHE A 37 7.96 -2.78 11.39
CA PHE A 37 7.64 -4.01 10.69
C PHE A 37 7.04 -5.07 11.62
N ALA A 38 6.13 -5.86 11.06
CA ALA A 38 5.46 -6.98 11.72
C ALA A 38 5.28 -8.15 10.75
N ASP A 39 5.03 -9.34 11.29
CA ASP A 39 4.63 -10.50 10.50
C ASP A 39 3.14 -10.43 10.17
N GLY A 40 2.77 -10.90 9.00
CA GLY A 40 1.38 -10.90 8.57
C GLY A 40 1.08 -11.91 7.47
N CYS A 41 -0.18 -12.33 7.44
CA CYS A 41 -0.70 -13.19 6.39
C CYS A 41 -2.09 -12.70 5.98
N ALA A 42 -2.31 -12.54 4.69
CA ALA A 42 -3.62 -12.21 4.11
C ALA A 42 -3.90 -13.10 2.91
N ALA A 43 -5.18 -13.41 2.70
CA ALA A 43 -5.64 -14.17 1.55
C ALA A 43 -6.81 -13.46 0.88
N ALA A 44 -6.81 -13.41 -0.45
CA ALA A 44 -7.92 -12.90 -1.25
C ALA A 44 -8.28 -13.88 -2.35
N LEU A 45 -9.59 -14.09 -2.53
CA LEU A 45 -10.13 -14.88 -3.62
C LEU A 45 -10.61 -13.95 -4.73
N VAL A 46 -10.02 -14.08 -5.92
CA VAL A 46 -10.44 -13.33 -7.12
C VAL A 46 -11.29 -14.24 -7.98
N THR A 47 -12.51 -13.79 -8.27
CA THR A 47 -13.51 -14.53 -9.07
C THR A 47 -14.19 -13.60 -10.07
N GLY A 48 -15.05 -14.16 -10.93
CA GLY A 48 -15.96 -13.40 -11.79
C GLY A 48 -17.26 -12.97 -11.11
N GLU A 49 -17.46 -13.33 -9.84
CA GLU A 49 -18.67 -13.02 -9.07
C GLU A 49 -18.67 -11.53 -8.63
N ALA A 50 -19.87 -10.93 -8.57
CA ALA A 50 -20.02 -9.55 -8.13
C ALA A 50 -20.18 -9.48 -6.61
N ASP A 51 -19.08 -9.74 -5.90
CA ASP A 51 -19.00 -9.69 -4.43
C ASP A 51 -17.65 -9.12 -4.01
N GLY A 52 -17.61 -8.38 -2.90
CA GLY A 52 -16.40 -7.80 -2.33
C GLY A 52 -15.91 -6.55 -3.06
N VAL A 53 -14.87 -6.66 -3.87
CA VAL A 53 -14.21 -5.53 -4.57
C VAL A 53 -14.13 -5.79 -6.07
N ALA A 54 -14.76 -4.95 -6.87
CA ALA A 54 -14.57 -4.94 -8.32
C ALA A 54 -13.27 -4.22 -8.69
N LEU A 55 -12.36 -4.91 -9.38
CA LEU A 55 -11.07 -4.37 -9.81
C LEU A 55 -11.25 -3.64 -11.15
N ASP A 56 -11.27 -2.29 -11.11
CA ASP A 56 -11.54 -1.47 -12.30
C ASP A 56 -10.28 -1.22 -13.13
N GLY A 57 -9.12 -1.05 -12.52
CA GLY A 57 -7.89 -0.80 -13.23
C GLY A 57 -6.65 -0.76 -12.35
N PHE A 58 -5.51 -0.90 -12.98
CA PHE A 58 -4.20 -0.86 -12.32
C PHE A 58 -3.29 0.16 -13.02
N ARG A 59 -2.44 0.79 -12.25
CA ARG A 59 -1.42 1.72 -12.72
C ARG A 59 -0.17 1.60 -11.88
N THR A 60 0.97 1.59 -12.53
CA THR A 60 2.29 1.70 -11.90
C THR A 60 2.86 3.08 -12.18
N LEU A 61 3.37 3.74 -11.16
CA LEU A 61 4.12 4.97 -11.26
C LEU A 61 5.54 4.73 -10.74
N LEU A 62 6.54 4.95 -11.59
CA LEU A 62 7.94 5.00 -11.16
C LEU A 62 8.33 6.46 -10.90
N ILE A 63 8.75 6.75 -9.68
CA ILE A 63 9.17 8.11 -9.29
C ILE A 63 10.65 8.28 -9.67
N PRO A 64 10.99 9.23 -10.55
CA PRO A 64 12.37 9.42 -11.02
C PRO A 64 13.34 9.78 -9.86
N GLU A 65 14.60 9.41 -10.02
CA GLU A 65 15.72 9.77 -9.13
C GLU A 65 15.55 9.33 -7.67
N THR A 66 14.80 8.24 -7.42
CA THR A 66 14.50 7.73 -6.08
C THR A 66 14.98 6.31 -5.84
N ARG A 67 15.79 5.77 -6.75
CA ARG A 67 16.24 4.37 -6.77
C ARG A 67 16.82 3.89 -5.45
N ASP A 68 17.52 4.74 -4.74
CA ASP A 68 18.27 4.39 -3.54
C ASP A 68 17.48 4.64 -2.23
N LEU A 69 16.22 5.10 -2.33
CA LEU A 69 15.40 5.42 -1.16
C LEU A 69 14.81 4.18 -0.48
N ILE A 70 14.49 3.15 -1.24
CA ILE A 70 14.09 1.83 -0.73
C ILE A 70 14.90 0.79 -1.48
N THR A 71 15.76 0.08 -0.76
CA THR A 71 16.59 -0.97 -1.37
C THR A 71 16.62 -2.23 -0.52
N TRP A 72 16.79 -3.37 -1.18
CA TRP A 72 17.04 -4.68 -0.59
C TRP A 72 18.35 -5.22 -1.15
N THR A 73 19.30 -5.47 -0.29
CA THR A 73 20.58 -6.06 -0.68
C THR A 73 20.71 -7.44 -0.05
N ILE A 74 20.92 -8.45 -0.88
CA ILE A 74 21.16 -9.82 -0.40
C ILE A 74 22.59 -9.92 0.14
N ARG A 75 22.74 -10.39 1.38
CA ARG A 75 24.02 -10.66 2.05
C ARG A 75 24.11 -12.11 2.47
N GLU A 76 25.29 -12.51 2.94
CA GLU A 76 25.49 -13.88 3.47
C GLU A 76 24.66 -14.17 4.72
N SER A 77 24.37 -13.13 5.53
CA SER A 77 23.61 -13.24 6.79
C SER A 77 22.12 -12.90 6.65
N GLY A 78 21.62 -12.62 5.43
CA GLY A 78 20.21 -12.24 5.20
C GLY A 78 20.07 -11.07 4.25
N PHE A 79 19.11 -10.19 4.53
CA PHE A 79 18.84 -9.02 3.71
C PHE A 79 19.16 -7.74 4.48
N ASP A 80 19.90 -6.83 3.83
CA ASP A 80 19.98 -5.45 4.28
C ASP A 80 18.89 -4.65 3.59
N MET A 81 17.98 -4.10 4.36
CA MET A 81 16.95 -3.20 3.88
C MET A 81 17.32 -1.76 4.25
N VAL A 82 17.26 -0.88 3.27
CA VAL A 82 17.32 0.57 3.50
C VAL A 82 15.95 1.16 3.25
N LEU A 83 15.45 1.89 4.22
CA LEU A 83 14.23 2.69 4.13
C LEU A 83 14.58 4.12 4.51
N SER A 84 14.92 4.93 3.52
CA SER A 84 15.39 6.29 3.72
C SER A 84 14.31 7.23 4.26
N GLY A 85 14.70 8.14 5.16
CA GLY A 85 13.84 9.24 5.59
C GLY A 85 13.37 10.18 4.45
N GLY A 86 13.95 10.08 3.25
CA GLY A 86 13.53 10.79 2.05
C GLY A 86 12.28 10.23 1.36
N VAL A 87 11.86 9.00 1.69
CA VAL A 87 10.72 8.31 1.06
C VAL A 87 9.42 9.12 1.12
N PRO A 88 8.99 9.69 2.25
CA PRO A 88 7.73 10.42 2.31
C PRO A 88 7.70 11.65 1.38
N ASN A 89 8.80 12.39 1.30
CA ASN A 89 8.88 13.55 0.41
C ASN A 89 8.83 13.15 -1.07
N ALA A 90 9.52 12.08 -1.44
CA ALA A 90 9.48 11.55 -2.81
C ALA A 90 8.06 11.08 -3.19
N ILE A 91 7.38 10.37 -2.28
CA ILE A 91 5.97 9.96 -2.47
C ILE A 91 5.08 11.19 -2.67
N GLN A 92 5.16 12.17 -1.79
CA GLN A 92 4.33 13.38 -1.89
C GLN A 92 4.53 14.08 -3.23
N THR A 93 5.77 14.31 -3.64
CA THR A 93 6.10 15.01 -4.89
C THR A 93 5.65 14.21 -6.12
N GLY A 94 5.96 12.90 -6.14
CA GLY A 94 5.60 12.02 -7.24
C GLY A 94 4.08 11.86 -7.42
N LEU A 95 3.35 11.64 -6.33
CA LEU A 95 1.89 11.53 -6.37
C LEU A 95 1.23 12.84 -6.75
N HIS A 96 1.70 13.97 -6.22
CA HIS A 96 1.14 15.29 -6.55
C HIS A 96 1.29 15.61 -8.05
N ALA A 97 2.44 15.31 -8.64
CA ALA A 97 2.70 15.52 -10.08
C ALA A 97 1.76 14.69 -10.98
N HIS A 98 1.30 13.55 -10.51
CA HIS A 98 0.44 12.61 -11.26
C HIS A 98 -0.98 12.47 -10.69
N ALA A 99 -1.36 13.34 -9.75
CA ALA A 99 -2.62 13.21 -9.01
C ALA A 99 -3.84 13.12 -9.95
N ALA A 100 -3.94 14.00 -10.94
CA ALA A 100 -5.05 13.99 -11.90
C ALA A 100 -5.16 12.66 -12.66
N ASP A 101 -4.04 12.10 -13.08
CA ASP A 101 -4.02 10.82 -13.79
C ASP A 101 -4.41 9.65 -12.88
N ILE A 102 -3.97 9.68 -11.62
CA ILE A 102 -4.24 8.64 -10.63
C ILE A 102 -5.74 8.54 -10.35
N VAL A 103 -6.40 9.68 -10.18
CA VAL A 103 -7.85 9.73 -9.91
C VAL A 103 -8.71 9.82 -11.17
N GLY A 104 -8.12 9.59 -12.36
CA GLY A 104 -8.86 9.57 -13.63
C GLY A 104 -9.45 10.93 -14.04
N GLY A 105 -8.78 12.04 -13.69
CA GLY A 105 -9.21 13.39 -13.98
C GLY A 105 -10.32 13.93 -13.05
N ALA A 106 -10.88 13.09 -12.16
CA ALA A 106 -11.82 13.54 -11.14
C ALA A 106 -11.08 14.22 -9.97
N PRO A 107 -11.74 15.05 -9.18
CA PRO A 107 -11.14 15.54 -7.94
C PRO A 107 -10.96 14.40 -6.93
N ALA A 108 -9.91 14.44 -6.10
CA ALA A 108 -9.62 13.39 -5.10
C ALA A 108 -10.81 13.11 -4.16
N ARG A 109 -11.62 14.13 -3.85
CA ARG A 109 -12.86 13.99 -3.06
C ARG A 109 -13.95 13.15 -3.74
N ALA A 110 -13.80 12.76 -5.00
CA ALA A 110 -14.71 11.85 -5.71
C ALA A 110 -14.33 10.38 -5.49
N ILE A 111 -13.26 10.11 -4.77
CA ILE A 111 -12.87 8.80 -4.28
C ILE A 111 -13.38 8.68 -2.85
N ASP A 112 -14.25 7.72 -2.62
CA ASP A 112 -14.92 7.51 -1.34
C ASP A 112 -14.05 6.70 -0.36
N LEU A 113 -13.23 5.79 -0.90
CA LEU A 113 -12.42 4.83 -0.11
C LEU A 113 -10.94 4.91 -0.52
N TRP A 114 -10.09 5.15 0.47
CA TRP A 114 -8.64 5.17 0.27
C TRP A 114 -7.98 4.02 1.04
N ALA A 115 -7.52 3.00 0.32
CA ALA A 115 -6.79 1.86 0.89
C ALA A 115 -5.29 2.05 0.67
N VAL A 116 -4.66 2.86 1.49
CA VAL A 116 -3.23 3.16 1.34
C VAL A 116 -2.41 2.26 2.24
N HIS A 117 -1.42 1.56 1.65
CA HIS A 117 -0.44 0.80 2.42
C HIS A 117 0.29 1.70 3.43
N PRO A 118 0.16 1.45 4.74
CA PRO A 118 0.77 2.28 5.76
C PRO A 118 2.23 1.87 6.00
N GLY A 119 3.12 2.21 5.08
CA GLY A 119 4.57 1.97 5.23
C GLY A 119 5.18 2.64 6.48
N GLY A 120 4.50 3.66 7.01
CA GLY A 120 4.78 4.41 8.22
C GLY A 120 3.83 5.60 8.29
N ARG A 121 3.74 6.27 9.44
CA ARG A 121 2.87 7.46 9.60
C ARG A 121 3.16 8.54 8.59
N THR A 122 4.43 8.85 8.38
CA THR A 122 4.88 9.90 7.45
C THR A 122 4.57 9.58 5.99
N VAL A 123 4.42 8.31 5.61
CA VAL A 123 3.96 7.89 4.29
C VAL A 123 2.49 8.25 4.10
N LEU A 124 1.64 7.97 5.10
CA LEU A 124 0.23 8.35 5.06
C LEU A 124 0.06 9.85 4.99
N ASP A 125 0.81 10.61 5.81
CA ASP A 125 0.82 12.07 5.79
C ASP A 125 1.24 12.63 4.42
N ALA A 126 2.17 11.96 3.73
CA ALA A 126 2.61 12.34 2.39
C ALA A 126 1.49 12.14 1.35
N VAL A 127 0.74 11.06 1.44
CA VAL A 127 -0.43 10.80 0.57
C VAL A 127 -1.54 11.81 0.83
N GLU A 128 -1.88 12.09 2.10
CA GLU A 128 -2.86 13.12 2.45
C GLU A 128 -2.49 14.48 1.83
N ARG A 129 -1.24 14.90 1.99
CA ARG A 129 -0.77 16.17 1.39
C ARG A 129 -0.79 16.15 -0.13
N ALA A 130 -0.42 15.04 -0.76
CA ALA A 130 -0.37 14.94 -2.22
C ALA A 130 -1.75 15.11 -2.88
N PHE A 131 -2.80 14.58 -2.26
CA PHE A 131 -4.16 14.62 -2.77
C PHE A 131 -5.07 15.65 -2.07
N GLY A 132 -4.59 16.31 -1.02
CA GLY A 132 -5.40 17.23 -0.22
C GLY A 132 -6.55 16.53 0.50
N LEU A 133 -6.27 15.33 1.04
CA LEU A 133 -7.25 14.56 1.81
C LEU A 133 -7.34 15.08 3.24
N ASP A 134 -8.50 14.85 3.87
CA ASP A 134 -8.65 15.02 5.30
C ASP A 134 -8.10 13.80 6.07
N GLU A 135 -7.88 13.95 7.36
CA GLU A 135 -7.31 12.91 8.23
C GLU A 135 -8.19 11.65 8.27
N GLU A 136 -9.50 11.80 8.08
CA GLU A 136 -10.47 10.71 8.15
C GLU A 136 -10.37 9.79 6.93
N ALA A 137 -9.95 10.32 5.77
CA ALA A 137 -9.82 9.55 4.54
C ALA A 137 -8.86 8.34 4.68
N LEU A 138 -7.84 8.44 5.51
CA LEU A 138 -6.86 7.37 5.77
C LEU A 138 -7.02 6.71 7.15
N ALA A 139 -8.15 6.88 7.82
CA ALA A 139 -8.38 6.34 9.16
C ALA A 139 -8.18 4.81 9.23
N ALA A 140 -8.68 4.06 8.24
CA ALA A 140 -8.48 2.61 8.16
C ALA A 140 -6.99 2.24 8.04
N SER A 141 -6.23 2.92 7.18
CA SER A 141 -4.79 2.71 7.04
C SER A 141 -4.03 3.02 8.34
N ARG A 142 -4.40 4.11 9.02
CA ARG A 142 -3.82 4.48 10.31
C ARG A 142 -4.17 3.48 11.41
N ALA A 143 -5.40 2.96 11.44
CA ALA A 143 -5.82 1.93 12.39
C ALA A 143 -5.03 0.63 12.19
N VAL A 144 -4.90 0.16 10.95
CA VAL A 144 -4.10 -1.04 10.65
C VAL A 144 -2.63 -0.87 11.06
N LEU A 145 -2.02 0.28 10.79
CA LEU A 145 -0.63 0.54 11.22
C LEU A 145 -0.49 0.53 12.74
N ARG A 146 -1.44 1.09 13.46
CA ARG A 146 -1.44 1.14 14.93
C ARG A 146 -1.59 -0.25 15.54
N ASP A 147 -2.48 -1.07 14.99
CA ASP A 147 -2.93 -2.31 15.63
C ASP A 147 -2.10 -3.52 15.18
N TYR A 148 -1.53 -3.49 13.96
CA TYR A 148 -0.79 -4.61 13.36
C TYR A 148 0.63 -4.25 12.92
N GLY A 149 0.98 -2.97 12.78
CA GLY A 149 2.26 -2.55 12.21
C GLY A 149 2.31 -2.67 10.69
N ASN A 150 3.51 -2.56 10.12
CA ASN A 150 3.75 -2.75 8.69
C ASN A 150 4.09 -4.22 8.42
N MET A 151 3.12 -4.97 7.92
CA MET A 151 3.24 -6.38 7.53
C MET A 151 3.59 -6.53 6.03
N SER A 152 4.30 -5.56 5.45
CA SER A 152 4.69 -5.55 4.04
C SER A 152 3.47 -5.76 3.11
N SER A 153 3.51 -6.73 2.18
CA SER A 153 2.45 -6.93 1.18
C SER A 153 1.08 -7.30 1.79
N ALA A 154 1.04 -7.88 2.98
CA ALA A 154 -0.21 -8.23 3.65
C ALA A 154 -0.97 -6.99 4.16
N THR A 155 -0.27 -5.90 4.49
CA THR A 155 -0.85 -4.76 5.20
C THR A 155 -2.00 -4.09 4.45
N VAL A 156 -1.86 -3.85 3.15
CA VAL A 156 -2.92 -3.21 2.34
C VAL A 156 -4.17 -4.07 2.25
N MET A 157 -4.03 -5.39 2.37
CA MET A 157 -5.16 -6.31 2.39
C MET A 157 -5.98 -6.18 3.68
N PHE A 158 -5.32 -5.94 4.82
CA PHE A 158 -5.99 -5.61 6.08
C PHE A 158 -6.73 -4.28 5.99
N VAL A 159 -6.14 -3.28 5.33
CA VAL A 159 -6.82 -1.99 5.10
C VAL A 159 -8.08 -2.17 4.24
N LEU A 160 -8.00 -2.96 3.17
CA LEU A 160 -9.15 -3.28 2.33
C LEU A 160 -10.24 -4.01 3.11
N ASP A 161 -9.89 -5.00 3.93
CA ASP A 161 -10.83 -5.73 4.78
C ASP A 161 -11.54 -4.78 5.76
N GLU A 162 -10.82 -3.88 6.40
CA GLU A 162 -11.38 -2.87 7.32
C GLU A 162 -12.40 -1.97 6.60
N LEU A 163 -12.05 -1.46 5.41
CA LEU A 163 -12.95 -0.63 4.61
C LEU A 163 -14.21 -1.39 4.16
N LEU A 164 -14.07 -2.66 3.76
CA LEU A 164 -15.19 -3.48 3.34
C LEU A 164 -16.14 -3.81 4.50
N ARG A 165 -15.62 -4.06 5.68
CA ARG A 165 -16.42 -4.27 6.90
C ARG A 165 -17.22 -3.05 7.30
N ALA A 166 -16.78 -1.85 6.97
CA ALA A 166 -17.52 -0.62 7.18
C ALA A 166 -18.77 -0.49 6.29
N GLY A 167 -18.92 -1.35 5.27
CA GLY A 167 -20.19 -1.58 4.58
C GLY A 167 -20.58 -0.58 3.49
N ALA A 168 -19.66 0.21 2.97
CA ALA A 168 -19.92 1.13 1.86
C ALA A 168 -20.07 0.36 0.54
N ARG A 169 -21.30 0.19 0.04
CA ARG A 169 -21.58 -0.47 -1.25
C ARG A 169 -21.60 0.54 -2.40
N GLY A 170 -21.03 0.14 -3.55
CA GLY A 170 -20.95 0.98 -4.74
C GLY A 170 -19.97 2.14 -4.64
N ALA A 171 -19.21 2.23 -3.55
CA ALA A 171 -18.23 3.26 -3.31
C ALA A 171 -17.02 3.10 -4.21
N LYS A 172 -16.53 4.20 -4.78
CA LYS A 172 -15.30 4.23 -5.57
C LYS A 172 -14.09 4.27 -4.65
N GLY A 173 -13.12 3.41 -4.92
CA GLY A 173 -11.92 3.30 -4.12
C GLY A 173 -10.63 3.43 -4.93
N CYS A 174 -9.58 3.86 -4.23
CA CYS A 174 -8.21 3.86 -4.70
C CYS A 174 -7.33 3.16 -3.67
N ALA A 175 -6.69 2.07 -4.08
CA ALA A 175 -5.67 1.41 -3.27
C ALA A 175 -4.29 1.77 -3.76
N MET A 176 -3.33 1.95 -2.84
CA MET A 176 -1.94 2.28 -3.15
C MET A 176 -0.96 1.53 -2.27
N SER A 177 0.14 1.11 -2.88
CA SER A 177 1.30 0.57 -2.20
C SER A 177 2.58 1.16 -2.77
N PHE A 178 3.65 1.16 -1.98
CA PHE A 178 4.94 1.72 -2.37
C PHE A 178 6.03 0.68 -2.18
N GLY A 179 6.99 0.66 -3.08
CA GLY A 179 8.08 -0.30 -3.07
C GLY A 179 9.37 0.25 -3.68
N PRO A 180 10.42 -0.60 -3.76
CA PRO A 180 11.69 -0.23 -4.39
C PRO A 180 11.50 0.38 -5.77
N GLY A 181 12.36 1.37 -6.08
CA GLY A 181 12.30 2.03 -7.39
C GLY A 181 12.44 3.54 -7.35
N LEU A 182 11.78 4.27 -6.51
CA LEU A 182 10.55 4.11 -5.74
C LEU A 182 9.38 3.93 -6.71
N SER A 183 8.62 2.88 -6.55
CA SER A 183 7.40 2.65 -7.32
C SER A 183 6.16 2.86 -6.46
N ALA A 184 5.09 3.36 -7.09
CA ALA A 184 3.75 3.34 -6.52
C ALA A 184 2.87 2.45 -7.39
N GLU A 185 2.30 1.41 -6.77
CA GLU A 185 1.31 0.54 -7.39
C GLU A 185 -0.08 1.01 -6.97
N ILE A 186 -0.94 1.24 -7.94
CA ILE A 186 -2.24 1.87 -7.73
C ILE A 186 -3.32 1.00 -8.35
N MET A 187 -4.40 0.79 -7.62
CA MET A 187 -5.57 0.04 -8.05
C MET A 187 -6.83 0.89 -7.88
N ALA A 188 -7.54 1.15 -8.96
CA ALA A 188 -8.89 1.68 -8.89
C ALA A 188 -9.87 0.53 -8.68
N PHE A 189 -10.81 0.71 -7.74
CA PHE A 189 -11.77 -0.32 -7.41
C PHE A 189 -13.15 0.27 -7.05
N ARG A 190 -14.16 -0.61 -6.99
CA ARG A 190 -15.47 -0.31 -6.38
C ARG A 190 -15.85 -1.40 -5.40
N SER A 191 -16.43 -1.02 -4.28
CA SER A 191 -17.08 -1.98 -3.39
C SER A 191 -18.35 -2.53 -4.03
N ALA A 192 -18.55 -3.84 -3.98
CA ALA A 192 -19.71 -4.52 -4.60
C ALA A 192 -20.94 -4.55 -3.67
#